data_e8bbec327e8b7ca786e9632ce106be2b
#
_entry.id   e8bbec327e8b7ca786e9632ce106be2b
#
_cell.length_a   1.000
_cell.length_b   1.000
_cell.length_c   1.000
_cell.angle_alpha   90.00
_cell.angle_beta   90.00
_cell.angle_gamma   90.00
#
_symmetry.space_group_name_H-M   'P 1'
#
loop_
_entity.id
_entity.type
_entity.pdbx_description
1 polymer ?
#
loop_
_entity_poly.entity_id
_entity_poly.type
_entity_poly.pdbx_seq_one_letter_code
_entity_poly.pdbx_strand_id
1 'polypeptide(L)'
;MENIAGVTGHLKKKVLQKGGDPEREVLNLIPTKDGKAFLTDENGGCWRAYIFITDAVSYDLAEKPEDFYESAVAFGKFQEMLADYPAETLHETIKDFHDTKKRFRL
;
A
#
# COMPACT_ATOMS: atom_id res chain seq x y z
N MET A 1 -4.09 9.17 -4.71
CA MET A 1 -5.18 8.17 -4.68
C MET A 1 -5.05 7.10 -5.75
N GLU A 2 -4.76 7.48 -6.99
CA GLU A 2 -4.63 6.52 -8.10
C GLU A 2 -3.49 5.52 -7.90
N ASN A 3 -2.36 5.95 -7.32
CA ASN A 3 -1.25 5.06 -7.00
C ASN A 3 -1.69 3.93 -6.06
N ILE A 4 -2.45 4.27 -5.03
CA ILE A 4 -2.95 3.30 -4.06
C ILE A 4 -3.88 2.30 -4.73
N ALA A 5 -4.80 2.77 -5.57
CA ALA A 5 -5.72 1.90 -6.29
C ALA A 5 -4.98 0.93 -7.22
N GLY A 6 -4.01 1.44 -7.97
CA GLY A 6 -3.20 0.62 -8.89
C GLY A 6 -2.37 -0.43 -8.16
N VAL A 7 -1.60 -0.02 -7.16
CA VAL A 7 -0.72 -0.91 -6.40
C VAL A 7 -1.52 -1.96 -5.64
N THR A 8 -2.58 -1.58 -4.93
CA THR A 8 -3.38 -2.53 -4.16
C THR A 8 -4.13 -3.52 -5.06
N GLY A 9 -4.60 -3.09 -6.22
CA GLY A 9 -5.20 -3.97 -7.21
C GLY A 9 -4.23 -5.02 -7.74
N HIS A 10 -2.99 -4.61 -8.01
CA HIS A 10 -1.92 -5.53 -8.44
C HIS A 10 -1.58 -6.53 -7.34
N LEU A 11 -1.39 -6.06 -6.11
CA LEU A 11 -1.11 -6.92 -4.96
C LEU A 11 -2.22 -7.94 -4.72
N LYS A 12 -3.48 -7.54 -4.87
CA LYS A 12 -4.63 -8.43 -4.74
C LYS A 12 -4.56 -9.58 -5.73
N LYS A 13 -4.20 -9.31 -6.98
CA LYS A 13 -4.01 -10.35 -7.99
C LYS A 13 -2.90 -11.32 -7.61
N LYS A 14 -1.76 -10.79 -7.12
CA LYS A 14 -0.62 -11.62 -6.71
C LYS A 14 -0.96 -12.51 -5.51
N VAL A 15 -1.66 -11.98 -4.52
CA VAL A 15 -2.12 -12.75 -3.36
C VAL A 15 -3.04 -13.87 -3.78
N LEU A 16 -4.00 -13.60 -4.67
CA LEU A 16 -4.91 -14.62 -5.21
C LEU A 16 -4.16 -15.71 -5.98
N GLN A 17 -3.16 -15.34 -6.79
CA GLN A 17 -2.34 -16.30 -7.53
C GLN A 17 -1.54 -17.23 -6.61
N LYS A 18 -1.13 -16.75 -5.44
CA LYS A 18 -0.40 -17.53 -4.45
C LYS A 18 -1.31 -18.31 -3.49
N GLY A 19 -2.63 -18.22 -3.67
CA GLY A 19 -3.61 -18.89 -2.81
C GLY A 19 -3.80 -18.25 -1.44
N GLY A 20 -3.38 -16.99 -1.28
CA GLY A 20 -3.57 -16.23 -0.04
C GLY A 20 -4.96 -15.64 0.10
N ASP A 21 -5.20 -14.96 1.22
CA ASP A 21 -6.45 -14.28 1.53
C ASP A 21 -6.32 -12.78 1.25
N PRO A 22 -6.88 -12.28 0.13
CA PRO A 22 -6.75 -10.87 -0.23
C PRO A 22 -7.48 -9.92 0.73
N GLU A 23 -8.43 -10.40 1.53
CA GLU A 23 -9.10 -9.55 2.52
C GLU A 23 -8.22 -9.21 3.71
N ARG A 24 -7.21 -10.04 4.00
CA ARG A 24 -6.30 -9.84 5.11
C ARG A 24 -4.89 -9.42 4.71
N GLU A 25 -4.43 -9.84 3.55
CA GLU A 25 -3.04 -9.65 3.12
C GLU A 25 -2.81 -8.39 2.29
N VAL A 26 -3.88 -7.74 1.85
CA VAL A 26 -3.82 -6.53 1.01
C VAL A 26 -4.82 -5.50 1.51
N LEU A 27 -4.48 -4.22 1.34
CA LEU A 27 -5.41 -3.14 1.55
C LEU A 27 -6.49 -3.20 0.45
N ASN A 28 -7.76 -3.28 0.84
CA ASN A 28 -8.89 -3.34 -0.09
C ASN A 28 -9.68 -2.04 -0.04
N LEU A 29 -9.60 -1.25 -1.12
CA LEU A 29 -10.39 -0.05 -1.25
C LEU A 29 -11.86 -0.41 -1.50
N ILE A 30 -12.75 0.29 -0.80
CA ILE A 30 -14.20 0.17 -1.02
C ILE A 30 -14.56 1.20 -2.10
N PRO A 31 -15.13 0.76 -3.24
CA PRO A 31 -15.49 1.69 -4.31
C PRO A 31 -16.62 2.63 -3.89
N THR A 32 -16.65 3.82 -4.49
CA THR A 32 -17.77 4.74 -4.35
C THR A 32 -19.02 4.16 -5.01
N LYS A 33 -20.18 4.79 -4.80
CA LYS A 33 -21.44 4.41 -5.47
C LYS A 33 -21.31 4.44 -6.99
N ASP A 34 -20.44 5.30 -7.52
CA ASP A 34 -20.15 5.43 -8.95
C ASP A 34 -19.06 4.46 -9.43
N GLY A 35 -18.57 3.58 -8.57
CA GLY A 35 -17.53 2.61 -8.90
C GLY A 35 -16.11 3.17 -8.93
N LYS A 36 -15.88 4.37 -8.40
CA LYS A 36 -14.57 5.01 -8.35
C LYS A 36 -13.78 4.58 -7.10
N ALA A 37 -12.47 4.68 -7.16
CA ALA A 37 -11.58 4.30 -6.06
C ALA A 37 -11.62 5.29 -4.88
N PHE A 38 -11.97 6.54 -5.11
CA PHE A 38 -12.02 7.58 -4.09
C PHE A 38 -13.09 8.64 -4.44
N LEU A 39 -13.46 9.44 -3.44
CA LEU A 39 -14.43 10.52 -3.58
C LEU A 39 -13.73 11.86 -3.40
N THR A 40 -14.03 12.81 -4.27
CA THR A 40 -13.66 14.22 -4.09
C THR A 40 -14.91 14.98 -3.66
N ASP A 41 -14.86 15.65 -2.50
CA ASP A 41 -15.99 16.42 -1.98
C ASP A 41 -16.07 17.82 -2.63
N GLU A 42 -17.11 18.58 -2.25
CA GLU A 42 -17.35 19.92 -2.78
C GLU A 42 -16.23 20.91 -2.45
N ASN A 43 -15.47 20.66 -1.38
CA ASN A 43 -14.36 21.50 -0.93
C ASN A 43 -13.01 21.07 -1.48
N GLY A 44 -12.96 20.09 -2.39
CA GLY A 44 -11.74 19.54 -2.93
C GLY A 44 -11.06 18.51 -2.05
N GLY A 45 -11.66 18.11 -0.92
CA GLY A 45 -11.14 17.05 -0.06
C GLY A 45 -11.29 15.68 -0.72
N CYS A 46 -10.26 14.85 -0.58
CA CYS A 46 -10.26 13.50 -1.14
C CYS A 46 -10.49 12.47 -0.03
N TRP A 47 -11.45 11.57 -0.24
CA TRP A 47 -11.86 10.55 0.72
C TRP A 47 -11.72 9.18 0.10
N ARG A 48 -11.22 8.24 0.88
CA ARG A 48 -11.21 6.83 0.51
C ARG A 48 -11.65 5.99 1.70
N ALA A 49 -12.22 4.84 1.43
CA ALA A 49 -12.58 3.86 2.43
C ALA A 49 -11.94 2.53 2.06
N TYR A 50 -11.57 1.75 3.04
CA TYR A 50 -11.06 0.40 2.83
C TYR A 50 -11.54 -0.54 3.93
N ILE A 51 -11.51 -1.83 3.63
CA ILE A 51 -11.96 -2.87 4.56
C ILE A 51 -11.06 -2.84 5.79
N PHE A 52 -11.70 -2.79 6.96
CA PHE A 52 -10.98 -2.87 8.23
C PHE A 52 -10.49 -4.29 8.49
N ILE A 53 -9.21 -4.43 8.77
CA ILE A 53 -8.61 -5.72 9.11
C ILE A 53 -8.73 -5.91 10.62
N THR A 54 -9.53 -6.93 11.03
CA THR A 54 -9.73 -7.28 12.43
C THR A 54 -8.58 -8.14 12.96
N ASP A 55 -8.48 -8.23 14.30
CA ASP A 55 -7.49 -9.08 14.97
C ASP A 55 -6.04 -8.77 14.61
N ALA A 56 -5.77 -7.50 14.30
CA ALA A 56 -4.43 -6.98 14.07
C ALA A 56 -3.93 -6.26 15.30
N VAL A 57 -2.65 -6.41 15.62
CA VAL A 57 -1.99 -5.77 16.76
C VAL A 57 -0.88 -4.86 16.24
N SER A 58 -0.82 -3.65 16.79
CA SER A 58 0.24 -2.68 16.47
C SER A 58 1.23 -2.57 17.61
N TYR A 59 2.50 -2.45 17.29
CA TYR A 59 3.58 -2.24 18.25
C TYR A 59 4.22 -0.88 18.00
N ASP A 60 4.34 -0.06 19.04
CA ASP A 60 5.04 1.23 18.93
C ASP A 60 6.55 1.04 18.81
N LEU A 61 7.06 0.01 19.46
CA LEU A 61 8.48 -0.35 19.42
C LEU A 61 8.62 -1.85 19.17
N ALA A 62 9.65 -2.22 18.41
CA ALA A 62 10.01 -3.63 18.29
C ALA A 62 10.61 -4.13 19.61
N GLU A 63 10.02 -5.15 20.18
CA GLU A 63 10.42 -5.70 21.49
C GLU A 63 11.42 -6.85 21.37
N LYS A 64 11.47 -7.49 20.19
CA LYS A 64 12.27 -8.70 19.94
C LYS A 64 12.99 -8.58 18.61
N PRO A 65 14.15 -9.25 18.44
CA PRO A 65 14.81 -9.33 17.12
C PRO A 65 13.90 -9.90 16.02
N GLU A 66 12.99 -10.83 16.38
CA GLU A 66 12.04 -11.42 15.44
C GLU A 66 11.08 -10.39 14.85
N ASP A 67 10.75 -9.32 15.58
CA ASP A 67 9.87 -8.26 15.08
C ASP A 67 10.52 -7.55 13.87
N PHE A 68 11.82 -7.30 13.94
CA PHE A 68 12.59 -6.73 12.82
C PHE A 68 12.68 -7.72 11.66
N TYR A 69 12.92 -9.00 11.97
CA TYR A 69 12.99 -10.04 10.95
C TYR A 69 11.67 -10.16 10.18
N GLU A 70 10.56 -10.25 10.88
CA GLU A 70 9.23 -10.36 10.25
C GLU A 70 8.89 -9.12 9.43
N SER A 71 9.25 -7.94 9.92
CA SER A 71 9.09 -6.70 9.17
C SER A 71 9.89 -6.72 7.86
N ALA A 72 11.15 -7.15 7.92
CA ALA A 72 12.00 -7.25 6.74
C ALA A 72 11.45 -8.27 5.73
N VAL A 73 10.96 -9.41 6.20
CA VAL A 73 10.31 -10.43 5.35
C VAL A 73 9.07 -9.85 4.64
N ALA A 74 8.24 -9.10 5.38
CA ALA A 74 7.06 -8.48 4.82
C ALA A 74 7.40 -7.47 3.72
N PHE A 75 8.39 -6.61 3.93
CA PHE A 75 8.86 -5.66 2.92
C PHE A 75 9.48 -6.36 1.72
N GLY A 76 10.25 -7.42 1.92
CA GLY A 76 10.82 -8.22 0.85
C GLY A 76 9.75 -8.86 -0.03
N LYS A 77 8.72 -9.44 0.58
CA LYS A 77 7.57 -10.00 -0.13
C LYS A 77 6.79 -8.93 -0.90
N PHE A 78 6.64 -7.76 -0.30
CA PHE A 78 5.99 -6.62 -0.95
C PHE A 78 6.74 -6.22 -2.22
N GLN A 79 8.06 -6.09 -2.16
CA GLN A 79 8.90 -5.77 -3.31
C GLN A 79 8.83 -6.86 -4.38
N GLU A 80 8.85 -8.13 -3.97
CA GLU A 80 8.72 -9.26 -4.90
C GLU A 80 7.40 -9.20 -5.66
N MET A 81 6.30 -8.96 -4.97
CA MET A 81 4.99 -8.87 -5.59
C MET A 81 4.85 -7.68 -6.55
N LEU A 82 5.64 -6.63 -6.35
CA LEU A 82 5.64 -5.45 -7.20
C LEU A 82 6.69 -5.47 -8.30
N ALA A 83 7.49 -6.53 -8.40
CA ALA A 83 8.60 -6.59 -9.36
C ALA A 83 8.15 -6.40 -10.82
N ASP A 84 6.96 -6.86 -11.17
CA ASP A 84 6.38 -6.74 -12.52
C ASP A 84 5.31 -5.65 -12.61
N TYR A 85 5.20 -4.78 -11.61
CA TYR A 85 4.27 -3.66 -11.66
C TYR A 85 4.83 -2.56 -12.59
N PRO A 86 4.00 -1.99 -13.50
CA PRO A 86 4.46 -0.94 -14.41
C PRO A 86 4.65 0.38 -13.64
N ALA A 87 5.85 0.58 -13.11
CA ALA A 87 6.19 1.73 -12.24
C ALA A 87 6.00 3.08 -12.92
N GLU A 88 6.10 3.12 -14.25
CA GLU A 88 5.89 4.34 -15.05
C GLU A 88 4.46 4.88 -14.94
N THR A 89 3.51 4.07 -14.49
CA THR A 89 2.12 4.50 -14.26
C THR A 89 1.92 5.22 -12.93
N LEU A 90 2.92 5.18 -12.05
CA LEU A 90 2.84 5.84 -10.74
C LEU A 90 3.02 7.35 -10.88
N HIS A 91 2.25 8.11 -10.11
CA HIS A 91 2.37 9.56 -10.02
C HIS A 91 3.31 9.93 -8.88
N GLU A 92 4.23 10.86 -9.13
CA GLU A 92 5.08 11.40 -8.08
C GLU A 92 4.29 12.44 -7.28
N THR A 93 3.73 12.01 -6.14
CA THR A 93 2.85 12.85 -5.32
C THR A 93 3.61 13.81 -4.40
N ILE A 94 4.80 13.41 -3.97
CA ILE A 94 5.73 14.25 -3.20
C ILE A 94 7.06 14.24 -3.93
N LYS A 95 7.40 15.36 -4.55
CA LYS A 95 8.61 15.47 -5.36
C LYS A 95 9.87 15.10 -4.56
N ASP A 96 10.68 14.22 -5.13
CA ASP A 96 11.97 13.80 -4.57
C ASP A 96 11.88 13.19 -3.15
N PHE A 97 10.71 12.66 -2.76
CA PHE A 97 10.49 12.15 -1.41
C PHE A 97 11.48 11.04 -1.02
N HIS A 98 11.79 10.15 -1.97
CA HIS A 98 12.76 9.06 -1.77
C HIS A 98 14.10 9.29 -2.46
N ASP A 99 14.40 10.53 -2.85
CA ASP A 99 15.72 10.87 -3.38
C ASP A 99 16.72 11.01 -2.24
N THR A 100 17.38 9.92 -1.91
CA THR A 100 18.34 9.83 -0.81
C THR A 100 19.47 10.87 -0.95
N LYS A 101 19.96 11.08 -2.16
CA LYS A 101 21.04 12.02 -2.44
C LYS A 101 20.63 13.47 -2.11
N LYS A 102 19.44 13.87 -2.53
CA LYS A 102 18.91 15.20 -2.22
C LYS A 102 18.65 15.35 -0.73
N ARG A 103 18.05 14.35 -0.11
CA ARG A 103 17.75 14.39 1.31
C ARG A 103 18.99 14.44 2.19
N PHE A 104 20.05 13.77 1.78
CA PHE A 104 21.32 13.80 2.51
C PHE A 104 21.96 15.19 2.50
N ARG A 105 21.74 15.99 1.47
CA ARG A 105 22.31 17.33 1.32
C ARG A 105 21.57 18.42 2.11
N LEU A 106 20.46 18.10 2.69
CA LEU A 106 19.71 19.02 3.56
C LEU A 106 20.35 19.05 5.00
#